data_f0d86c219b0127206825b9edf5b4c481
#
_entry.id   f0d86c219b0127206825b9edf5b4c481
#
_cell.length_a   1.000
_cell.length_b   1.000
_cell.length_c   1.000
_cell.angle_alpha   90.00
_cell.angle_beta   90.00
_cell.angle_gamma   90.00
#
_symmetry.space_group_name_H-M   'P 1'
#
loop_
_entity.id
_entity.type
_entity.pdbx_description
1 polymer ?
#
loop_
_entity_poly.entity_id
_entity_poly.type
_entity_poly.pdbx_seq_one_letter_code
_entity_poly.pdbx_strand_id
1 'polypeptide(L)'
;SGVGDLRFQIYSGMAFGCREFTYYTYSSGVSETNYTSEDGYSLYDFNTGKYTWLYDAAKTVNNEVHAMESAYAAYEWEGVMYKNADEMYENQLFANLDSPLESHEKISIESCSQDTLVGTFIAKDESSANKNAFMIVNSADPSTDKDDEVTLKFNGAKSLLMYRLGQKIVVPLSKDGTYTFKLYPGEGRFVIPLS
;
A
#
# COMPACT_ATOMS: atom_id res chain seq x y z
N SER A 1 4.07 0.01 17.41
CA SER A 1 3.67 -0.97 16.37
C SER A 1 2.19 -1.22 16.40
N GLY A 2 1.58 -1.31 15.24
CA GLY A 2 0.15 -1.42 15.10
C GLY A 2 -0.25 -1.91 13.70
N VAL A 3 -1.51 -1.68 13.32
CA VAL A 3 -2.00 -2.02 11.99
C VAL A 3 -1.21 -1.32 10.88
N GLY A 4 -0.61 -0.16 11.13
CA GLY A 4 0.24 0.58 10.20
C GLY A 4 1.47 -0.19 9.76
N ASP A 5 2.15 -0.88 10.68
CA ASP A 5 3.33 -1.70 10.35
C ASP A 5 2.97 -2.85 9.39
N LEU A 6 1.81 -3.47 9.61
CA LEU A 6 1.34 -4.55 8.77
C LEU A 6 0.86 -4.06 7.40
N ARG A 7 0.16 -2.91 7.37
CA ARG A 7 -0.20 -2.23 6.11
C ARG A 7 1.04 -1.90 5.31
N PHE A 8 2.05 -1.29 5.96
CA PHE A 8 3.31 -0.95 5.30
C PHE A 8 3.94 -2.15 4.59
N GLN A 9 4.07 -3.29 5.28
CA GLN A 9 4.66 -4.51 4.70
C GLN A 9 3.84 -5.03 3.52
N ILE A 10 2.52 -5.11 3.67
CA ILE A 10 1.64 -5.69 2.65
C ILE A 10 1.49 -4.75 1.46
N TYR A 11 1.17 -3.48 1.68
CA TYR A 11 0.93 -2.54 0.58
C TYR A 11 2.21 -2.16 -0.17
N SER A 12 3.37 -2.08 0.52
CA SER A 12 4.65 -1.95 -0.16
C SER A 12 4.94 -3.17 -1.04
N GLY A 13 4.75 -4.38 -0.52
CA GLY A 13 4.86 -5.60 -1.32
C GLY A 13 3.92 -5.59 -2.54
N MET A 14 2.66 -5.15 -2.37
CA MET A 14 1.71 -5.00 -3.49
C MET A 14 2.17 -3.95 -4.50
N ALA A 15 2.77 -2.84 -4.08
CA ALA A 15 3.35 -1.85 -5.00
C ALA A 15 4.48 -2.43 -5.86
N PHE A 16 5.17 -3.47 -5.39
CA PHE A 16 6.14 -4.27 -6.14
C PHE A 16 5.53 -5.48 -6.86
N GLY A 17 4.21 -5.58 -6.94
CA GLY A 17 3.54 -6.64 -7.68
C GLY A 17 3.38 -7.96 -6.92
N CYS A 18 3.67 -8.02 -5.62
CA CYS A 18 3.44 -9.21 -4.81
C CYS A 18 1.96 -9.58 -4.79
N ARG A 19 1.67 -10.88 -4.94
CA ARG A 19 0.30 -11.42 -5.02
C ARG A 19 -0.03 -12.40 -3.90
N GLU A 20 0.98 -12.76 -3.11
CA GLU A 20 0.86 -13.72 -2.02
C GLU A 20 1.60 -13.21 -0.79
N PHE A 21 0.96 -13.31 0.36
CA PHE A 21 1.51 -12.89 1.64
C PHE A 21 1.35 -14.02 2.65
N THR A 22 2.43 -14.33 3.34
CA THR A 22 2.43 -15.36 4.38
C THR A 22 2.84 -14.74 5.71
N TYR A 23 2.02 -14.97 6.73
CA TYR A 23 2.35 -14.52 8.09
C TYR A 23 3.25 -15.54 8.79
N TYR A 24 4.39 -15.10 9.29
CA TYR A 24 5.22 -15.85 10.18
C TYR A 24 5.21 -15.19 11.57
N THR A 25 4.67 -15.83 12.56
CA THR A 25 4.11 -17.18 12.63
C THR A 25 2.67 -17.14 13.16
N TYR A 26 1.86 -18.18 12.85
CA TYR A 26 0.49 -18.25 13.37
C TYR A 26 0.48 -18.35 14.90
N SER A 27 1.39 -19.13 15.47
CA SER A 27 1.46 -19.35 16.91
C SER A 27 2.88 -19.33 17.44
N SER A 28 3.11 -18.72 18.60
CA SER A 28 4.35 -18.85 19.36
C SER A 28 4.51 -20.28 19.88
N GLY A 29 5.75 -20.82 19.84
CA GLY A 29 6.05 -22.13 20.38
C GLY A 29 5.87 -22.18 21.90
N VAL A 30 5.49 -23.35 22.42
CA VAL A 30 5.26 -23.58 23.88
C VAL A 30 6.53 -23.38 24.72
N SER A 31 7.71 -23.39 24.08
CA SER A 31 9.02 -23.22 24.74
C SER A 31 9.46 -21.76 24.89
N GLU A 32 8.78 -20.83 24.28
CA GLU A 32 9.13 -19.40 24.32
C GLU A 32 8.42 -18.73 25.50
N THR A 33 8.91 -19.02 26.69
CA THR A 33 8.33 -18.55 27.97
C THR A 33 8.41 -17.04 28.20
N ASN A 34 9.04 -16.30 27.28
CA ASN A 34 9.30 -14.87 27.42
C ASN A 34 8.43 -13.97 26.53
N TYR A 35 7.57 -14.55 25.69
CA TYR A 35 6.70 -13.76 24.79
C TYR A 35 5.26 -13.80 25.30
N THR A 36 4.74 -12.63 25.63
CA THR A 36 3.37 -12.47 26.09
C THR A 36 2.44 -12.12 24.91
N SER A 37 1.12 -12.27 25.10
CA SER A 37 0.11 -11.83 24.13
C SER A 37 0.19 -10.31 23.82
N GLU A 38 0.83 -9.54 24.69
CA GLU A 38 1.04 -8.10 24.54
C GLU A 38 2.18 -7.78 23.56
N ASP A 39 3.14 -8.72 23.38
CA ASP A 39 4.30 -8.52 22.53
C ASP A 39 4.00 -8.66 21.03
N GLY A 40 2.87 -9.29 20.65
CA GLY A 40 2.39 -9.36 19.27
C GLY A 40 3.27 -10.14 18.30
N TYR A 41 4.05 -11.11 18.79
CA TYR A 41 4.97 -11.92 17.96
C TYR A 41 4.28 -12.99 17.11
N SER A 42 3.03 -13.33 17.44
CA SER A 42 2.25 -14.34 16.72
C SER A 42 0.78 -13.96 16.68
N LEU A 43 0.00 -14.60 15.81
CA LEU A 43 -1.44 -14.37 15.73
C LEU A 43 -2.20 -15.01 16.90
N TYR A 44 -1.65 -16.09 17.46
CA TYR A 44 -2.25 -16.84 18.56
C TYR A 44 -1.22 -17.14 19.64
N ASP A 45 -1.58 -16.85 20.88
CA ASP A 45 -0.75 -17.11 22.05
C ASP A 45 -1.16 -18.45 22.69
N PHE A 46 -0.29 -19.44 22.62
CA PHE A 46 -0.51 -20.77 23.20
C PHE A 46 -0.59 -20.76 24.73
N ASN A 47 0.11 -19.84 25.39
CA ASN A 47 0.16 -19.78 26.85
C ASN A 47 -1.18 -19.32 27.43
N THR A 48 -1.82 -18.37 26.77
CA THR A 48 -3.10 -17.80 27.21
C THR A 48 -4.30 -18.43 26.50
N GLY A 49 -4.09 -19.12 25.37
CA GLY A 49 -5.16 -19.66 24.54
C GLY A 49 -5.98 -18.58 23.83
N LYS A 50 -5.40 -17.41 23.55
CA LYS A 50 -6.10 -16.26 22.97
C LYS A 50 -5.42 -15.76 21.69
N TYR A 51 -6.22 -15.12 20.85
CA TYR A 51 -5.69 -14.32 19.76
C TYR A 51 -5.02 -13.06 20.28
N THR A 52 -3.94 -12.64 19.61
CA THR A 52 -3.20 -11.41 19.93
C THR A 52 -3.77 -10.21 19.17
N TRP A 53 -3.29 -9.01 19.49
CA TRP A 53 -3.64 -7.80 18.73
C TRP A 53 -3.19 -7.91 17.26
N LEU A 54 -2.12 -8.68 16.97
CA LEU A 54 -1.63 -8.89 15.60
C LEU A 54 -2.65 -9.67 14.76
N TYR A 55 -3.43 -10.60 15.36
CA TYR A 55 -4.53 -11.27 14.67
C TYR A 55 -5.59 -10.29 14.18
N ASP A 56 -6.00 -9.34 15.03
CA ASP A 56 -7.01 -8.34 14.67
C ASP A 56 -6.47 -7.38 13.60
N ALA A 57 -5.19 -7.00 13.70
CA ALA A 57 -4.51 -6.22 12.66
C ALA A 57 -4.45 -6.97 11.32
N ALA A 58 -4.03 -8.25 11.34
CA ALA A 58 -3.98 -9.09 10.15
C ALA A 58 -5.36 -9.28 9.52
N LYS A 59 -6.39 -9.54 10.32
CA LYS A 59 -7.78 -9.64 9.86
C LYS A 59 -8.25 -8.34 9.20
N THR A 60 -7.91 -7.19 9.77
CA THR A 60 -8.25 -5.88 9.21
C THR A 60 -7.61 -5.70 7.83
N VAL A 61 -6.29 -5.89 7.73
CA VAL A 61 -5.56 -5.69 6.48
C VAL A 61 -5.95 -6.73 5.42
N ASN A 62 -6.17 -7.98 5.81
CA ASN A 62 -6.68 -9.01 4.89
C ASN A 62 -8.04 -8.62 4.28
N ASN A 63 -8.96 -8.08 5.08
CA ASN A 63 -10.25 -7.59 4.56
C ASN A 63 -10.07 -6.41 3.58
N GLU A 64 -9.12 -5.53 3.84
CA GLU A 64 -8.77 -4.43 2.93
C GLU A 64 -8.24 -4.97 1.58
N VAL A 65 -7.34 -5.96 1.62
CA VAL A 65 -6.79 -6.60 0.43
C VAL A 65 -7.87 -7.37 -0.34
N HIS A 66 -8.70 -8.16 0.35
CA HIS A 66 -9.81 -8.90 -0.28
C HIS A 66 -10.78 -7.99 -1.04
N ALA A 67 -11.02 -6.77 -0.55
CA ALA A 67 -11.90 -5.83 -1.24
C ALA A 67 -11.39 -5.40 -2.62
N MET A 68 -10.07 -5.48 -2.86
CA MET A 68 -9.44 -5.08 -4.13
C MET A 68 -8.86 -6.25 -4.94
N GLU A 69 -8.84 -7.47 -4.40
CA GLU A 69 -8.11 -8.63 -4.98
C GLU A 69 -8.45 -8.87 -6.45
N SER A 70 -9.73 -8.90 -6.80
CA SER A 70 -10.17 -9.14 -8.18
C SER A 70 -9.72 -8.04 -9.15
N ALA A 71 -9.74 -6.78 -8.70
CA ALA A 71 -9.27 -5.67 -9.50
C ALA A 71 -7.74 -5.70 -9.63
N TYR A 72 -7.02 -5.90 -8.53
CA TYR A 72 -5.57 -5.99 -8.54
C TYR A 72 -5.07 -7.16 -9.42
N ALA A 73 -5.73 -8.33 -9.35
CA ALA A 73 -5.39 -9.50 -10.15
C ALA A 73 -5.58 -9.31 -11.65
N ALA A 74 -6.41 -8.33 -12.08
CA ALA A 74 -6.64 -8.03 -13.49
C ALA A 74 -5.52 -7.23 -14.14
N TYR A 75 -4.52 -6.78 -13.38
CA TYR A 75 -3.39 -6.00 -13.85
C TYR A 75 -2.07 -6.74 -13.64
N GLU A 76 -1.07 -6.42 -14.46
CA GLU A 76 0.32 -6.85 -14.31
C GLU A 76 1.18 -5.68 -13.87
N TRP A 77 2.16 -5.98 -13.02
CA TRP A 77 3.12 -5.01 -12.55
C TRP A 77 4.10 -4.60 -13.66
N GLU A 78 4.38 -3.29 -13.75
CA GLU A 78 5.34 -2.72 -14.69
C GLU A 78 6.59 -2.17 -14.02
N GLY A 79 6.44 -1.60 -12.82
CA GLY A 79 7.54 -0.97 -12.11
C GLY A 79 7.08 -0.14 -10.92
N VAL A 80 7.99 0.60 -10.34
CA VAL A 80 7.73 1.51 -9.22
C VAL A 80 8.33 2.89 -9.47
N MET A 81 7.62 3.90 -9.01
CA MET A 81 8.10 5.27 -8.83
C MET A 81 8.12 5.57 -7.34
N TYR A 82 8.97 6.50 -6.92
CA TYR A 82 8.96 6.99 -5.55
C TYR A 82 9.29 8.47 -5.48
N LYS A 83 8.93 9.08 -4.34
CA LYS A 83 9.35 10.44 -4.00
C LYS A 83 9.63 10.51 -2.49
N ASN A 84 10.81 11.03 -2.13
CA ASN A 84 11.14 11.37 -0.76
C ASN A 84 10.47 12.70 -0.38
N ALA A 85 9.96 12.78 0.85
CA ALA A 85 9.42 14.03 1.40
C ALA A 85 10.53 15.05 1.67
N ASP A 86 11.70 14.57 2.09
CA ASP A 86 12.92 15.37 2.29
C ASP A 86 13.95 14.95 1.25
N GLU A 87 14.27 15.83 0.32
CA GLU A 87 15.27 15.59 -0.73
C GLU A 87 16.69 15.39 -0.17
N MET A 88 16.96 15.83 1.06
CA MET A 88 18.25 15.64 1.72
C MET A 88 18.40 14.28 2.41
N TYR A 89 17.30 13.57 2.60
CA TYR A 89 17.27 12.26 3.27
C TYR A 89 16.72 11.19 2.33
N GLU A 90 17.58 10.31 1.86
CA GLU A 90 17.17 9.17 1.05
C GLU A 90 16.65 8.04 1.94
N ASN A 91 15.39 7.65 1.73
CA ASN A 91 14.81 6.51 2.41
C ASN A 91 15.59 5.24 2.03
N GLN A 92 16.02 4.45 3.02
CA GLN A 92 16.78 3.22 2.79
C GLN A 92 16.03 2.19 1.94
N LEU A 93 14.69 2.21 1.97
CA LEU A 93 13.87 1.38 1.08
C LEU A 93 14.13 1.75 -0.40
N PHE A 94 14.31 3.04 -0.70
CA PHE A 94 14.50 3.54 -2.06
C PHE A 94 15.95 3.49 -2.51
N ALA A 95 16.90 3.68 -1.59
CA ALA A 95 18.34 3.63 -1.88
C ALA A 95 18.81 2.29 -2.47
N ASN A 96 18.07 1.21 -2.21
CA ASN A 96 18.38 -0.14 -2.69
C ASN A 96 17.46 -0.60 -3.84
N LEU A 97 16.66 0.30 -4.42
CA LEU A 97 15.84 -0.05 -5.57
C LEU A 97 16.68 -0.19 -6.85
N ASP A 98 16.61 -1.36 -7.45
CA ASP A 98 17.15 -1.57 -8.78
C ASP A 98 16.22 -0.97 -9.84
N SER A 99 16.70 0.05 -10.56
CA SER A 99 16.02 0.65 -11.71
C SER A 99 14.57 1.10 -11.45
N PRO A 100 14.33 2.05 -10.52
CA PRO A 100 13.01 2.65 -10.39
C PRO A 100 12.62 3.37 -11.70
N LEU A 101 11.32 3.48 -11.94
CA LEU A 101 10.83 4.29 -13.05
C LEU A 101 11.08 5.77 -12.76
N GLU A 102 11.81 6.44 -13.60
CA GLU A 102 12.03 7.89 -13.49
C GLU A 102 10.75 8.70 -13.76
N SER A 103 9.87 8.17 -14.62
CA SER A 103 8.61 8.80 -14.99
C SER A 103 7.61 7.79 -15.55
N HIS A 104 6.34 8.16 -15.53
CA HIS A 104 5.28 7.39 -16.17
C HIS A 104 4.31 8.32 -16.91
N GLU A 105 3.91 7.99 -18.14
CA GLU A 105 3.14 8.89 -19.01
C GLU A 105 1.74 9.25 -18.47
N LYS A 106 1.15 8.37 -17.63
CA LYS A 106 -0.22 8.53 -17.11
C LYS A 106 -0.29 9.13 -15.72
N ILE A 107 0.83 9.19 -14.99
CA ILE A 107 0.85 9.67 -13.60
C ILE A 107 2.15 10.42 -13.31
N SER A 108 2.05 11.46 -12.47
CA SER A 108 3.21 12.12 -11.85
C SER A 108 2.96 12.41 -10.37
N ILE A 109 4.03 12.36 -9.57
CA ILE A 109 3.99 12.72 -8.15
C ILE A 109 4.35 14.20 -8.03
N GLU A 110 3.33 15.06 -7.83
CA GLU A 110 3.52 16.50 -7.75
C GLU A 110 4.16 16.89 -6.40
N SER A 111 3.59 16.39 -5.31
CA SER A 111 4.10 16.63 -3.96
C SER A 111 3.76 15.49 -3.02
N CYS A 112 4.54 15.35 -1.95
CA CYS A 112 4.24 14.46 -0.83
C CYS A 112 4.74 15.07 0.48
N SER A 113 4.07 14.76 1.58
CA SER A 113 4.47 15.20 2.93
C SER A 113 5.25 14.13 3.69
N GLN A 114 5.17 12.89 3.25
CA GLN A 114 5.96 11.75 3.69
C GLN A 114 6.49 11.01 2.46
N ASP A 115 7.41 10.06 2.68
CA ASP A 115 7.93 9.23 1.60
C ASP A 115 6.82 8.42 0.95
N THR A 116 6.68 8.57 -0.36
CA THR A 116 5.60 7.95 -1.14
C THR A 116 6.15 6.96 -2.17
N LEU A 117 5.58 5.77 -2.20
CA LEU A 117 5.84 4.73 -3.19
C LEU A 117 4.62 4.58 -4.11
N VAL A 118 4.85 4.47 -5.42
CA VAL A 118 3.78 4.26 -6.42
C VAL A 118 4.14 3.08 -7.30
N GLY A 119 3.47 1.95 -7.09
CA GLY A 119 3.52 0.81 -8.02
C GLY A 119 2.69 1.10 -9.26
N THR A 120 3.20 0.78 -10.42
CA THR A 120 2.54 0.97 -11.72
C THR A 120 2.15 -0.38 -12.32
N PHE A 121 0.97 -0.43 -12.92
CA PHE A 121 0.37 -1.65 -13.43
C PHE A 121 -0.32 -1.43 -14.76
N ILE A 122 -0.26 -2.43 -15.63
CA ILE A 122 -0.97 -2.47 -16.92
C ILE A 122 -2.05 -3.55 -16.92
N ALA A 123 -3.20 -3.27 -17.55
CA ALA A 123 -4.27 -4.25 -17.67
C ALA A 123 -3.84 -5.47 -18.51
N LYS A 124 -4.11 -6.68 -18.00
CA LYS A 124 -3.87 -7.95 -18.71
C LYS A 124 -4.76 -8.08 -19.94
N ASP A 125 -5.98 -7.55 -19.85
CA ASP A 125 -6.90 -7.51 -20.99
C ASP A 125 -6.59 -6.29 -21.87
N GLU A 126 -6.03 -6.55 -23.05
CA GLU A 126 -5.71 -5.53 -24.04
C GLU A 126 -6.94 -4.77 -24.53
N SER A 127 -8.15 -5.31 -24.41
CA SER A 127 -9.40 -4.64 -24.77
C SER A 127 -9.93 -3.71 -23.65
N SER A 128 -9.35 -3.75 -22.44
CA SER A 128 -9.78 -2.92 -21.33
C SER A 128 -9.72 -1.44 -21.67
N ALA A 129 -10.78 -0.70 -21.36
CA ALA A 129 -10.79 0.76 -21.47
C ALA A 129 -9.88 1.42 -20.42
N ASN A 130 -9.67 0.76 -19.28
CA ASN A 130 -8.86 1.23 -18.17
C ASN A 130 -7.50 0.51 -18.18
N LYS A 131 -6.57 1.02 -18.98
CA LYS A 131 -5.28 0.38 -19.24
C LYS A 131 -4.35 0.36 -18.04
N ASN A 132 -4.37 1.39 -17.22
CA ASN A 132 -3.40 1.56 -16.14
C ASN A 132 -4.08 1.53 -14.77
N ALA A 133 -3.36 1.03 -13.79
CA ALA A 133 -3.70 1.11 -12.38
C ALA A 133 -2.44 1.43 -11.55
N PHE A 134 -2.64 1.93 -10.34
CA PHE A 134 -1.54 2.37 -9.47
C PHE A 134 -1.80 1.95 -8.03
N MET A 135 -0.74 1.48 -7.35
CA MET A 135 -0.74 1.26 -5.90
C MET A 135 0.04 2.39 -5.25
N ILE A 136 -0.64 3.26 -4.53
CA ILE A 136 -0.07 4.45 -3.88
C ILE A 136 0.08 4.14 -2.40
N VAL A 137 1.29 4.27 -1.84
CA VAL A 137 1.61 3.86 -0.47
C VAL A 137 2.32 4.97 0.27
N ASN A 138 1.85 5.28 1.49
CA ASN A 138 2.65 5.99 2.48
C ASN A 138 3.76 5.06 2.96
N SER A 139 4.97 5.25 2.45
CA SER A 139 6.13 4.37 2.68
C SER A 139 7.09 4.92 3.74
N ALA A 140 6.70 5.96 4.47
CA ALA A 140 7.42 6.38 5.66
C ALA A 140 7.33 5.33 6.78
N ASP A 141 8.26 5.40 7.72
CA ASP A 141 8.24 4.53 8.91
C ASP A 141 6.92 4.69 9.67
N PRO A 142 6.09 3.64 9.75
CA PRO A 142 4.79 3.72 10.42
C PRO A 142 4.88 4.03 11.92
N SER A 143 6.04 3.80 12.55
CA SER A 143 6.27 4.11 13.97
C SER A 143 6.25 5.61 14.26
N THR A 144 6.42 6.44 13.23
CA THR A 144 6.33 7.91 13.36
C THR A 144 4.90 8.41 13.49
N ASP A 145 3.90 7.56 13.19
CA ASP A 145 2.46 7.86 13.24
C ASP A 145 2.07 9.11 12.42
N LYS A 146 2.70 9.28 11.26
CA LYS A 146 2.45 10.43 10.38
C LYS A 146 1.62 10.04 9.18
N ASP A 147 0.54 10.79 8.95
CA ASP A 147 -0.22 10.73 7.71
C ASP A 147 0.61 11.35 6.56
N ASP A 148 0.44 10.81 5.35
CA ASP A 148 0.97 11.42 4.14
C ASP A 148 -0.14 12.17 3.38
N GLU A 149 0.14 13.42 2.99
CA GLU A 149 -0.65 14.16 2.01
C GLU A 149 0.11 14.16 0.69
N VAL A 150 -0.25 13.24 -0.21
CA VAL A 150 0.37 13.13 -1.52
C VAL A 150 -0.57 13.63 -2.62
N THR A 151 -0.06 14.56 -3.45
CA THR A 151 -0.78 15.05 -4.64
C THR A 151 -0.22 14.40 -5.88
N LEU A 152 -1.08 13.70 -6.61
CA LEU A 152 -0.76 13.04 -7.87
C LEU A 152 -1.56 13.67 -9.00
N LYS A 153 -0.96 13.73 -10.18
CA LYS A 153 -1.63 14.13 -11.43
C LYS A 153 -1.82 12.91 -12.32
N PHE A 154 -3.05 12.74 -12.82
CA PHE A 154 -3.44 11.64 -13.69
C PHE A 154 -3.80 12.18 -15.08
N ASN A 155 -2.92 11.91 -16.06
CA ASN A 155 -3.05 12.44 -17.41
C ASN A 155 -4.17 11.75 -18.18
N GLY A 156 -5.17 12.54 -18.65
CA GLY A 156 -6.28 12.05 -19.48
C GLY A 156 -7.42 11.39 -18.71
N ALA A 157 -7.37 11.38 -17.38
CA ALA A 157 -8.46 10.88 -16.54
C ALA A 157 -9.38 12.01 -16.04
N LYS A 158 -10.62 11.68 -15.71
CA LYS A 158 -11.62 12.59 -15.11
C LYS A 158 -11.96 12.20 -13.67
N SER A 159 -11.79 10.94 -13.33
CA SER A 159 -12.07 10.40 -12.01
C SER A 159 -11.19 9.18 -11.72
N LEU A 160 -11.18 8.75 -10.46
CA LEU A 160 -10.49 7.54 -10.02
C LEU A 160 -11.50 6.57 -9.42
N LEU A 161 -11.45 5.32 -9.86
CA LEU A 161 -11.96 4.21 -9.09
C LEU A 161 -10.89 3.86 -8.06
N MET A 162 -11.22 3.93 -6.76
CA MET A 162 -10.27 3.79 -5.66
C MET A 162 -10.73 2.73 -4.68
N TYR A 163 -9.79 1.88 -4.28
CA TYR A 163 -9.92 0.97 -3.15
C TYR A 163 -9.20 1.57 -1.94
N ARG A 164 -9.98 1.85 -0.90
CA ARG A 164 -9.52 2.51 0.32
C ARG A 164 -10.06 1.76 1.54
N LEU A 165 -9.17 1.20 2.38
CA LEU A 165 -9.55 0.59 3.67
C LEU A 165 -10.75 -0.37 3.55
N GLY A 166 -10.72 -1.25 2.55
CA GLY A 166 -11.81 -2.20 2.27
C GLY A 166 -13.03 -1.63 1.53
N GLN A 167 -13.03 -0.35 1.18
CA GLN A 167 -14.13 0.30 0.45
C GLN A 167 -13.74 0.56 -1.00
N LYS A 168 -14.71 0.40 -1.90
CA LYS A 168 -14.61 0.77 -3.31
C LYS A 168 -15.40 2.05 -3.55
N ILE A 169 -14.71 3.12 -3.98
CA ILE A 169 -15.31 4.44 -4.22
C ILE A 169 -14.86 5.02 -5.56
N VAL A 170 -15.65 5.96 -6.10
CA VAL A 170 -15.26 6.76 -7.26
C VAL A 170 -15.16 8.21 -6.82
N VAL A 171 -14.02 8.84 -7.13
CA VAL A 171 -13.77 10.24 -6.79
C VAL A 171 -13.45 11.04 -8.04
N PRO A 172 -13.97 12.27 -8.20
CA PRO A 172 -13.62 13.13 -9.31
C PRO A 172 -12.20 13.67 -9.14
N LEU A 173 -11.51 13.89 -10.25
CA LEU A 173 -10.28 14.68 -10.29
C LEU A 173 -10.60 16.17 -10.38
N SER A 174 -9.64 17.01 -10.00
CA SER A 174 -9.67 18.43 -10.27
C SER A 174 -9.59 18.71 -11.79
N LYS A 175 -9.82 19.96 -12.21
CA LYS A 175 -9.82 20.33 -13.63
C LYS A 175 -8.46 20.12 -14.32
N ASP A 176 -7.38 20.15 -13.58
CA ASP A 176 -6.00 19.93 -14.06
C ASP A 176 -5.56 18.46 -13.94
N GLY A 177 -6.46 17.57 -13.52
CA GLY A 177 -6.24 16.13 -13.42
C GLY A 177 -5.56 15.70 -12.11
N THR A 178 -5.51 16.56 -11.10
CA THR A 178 -4.88 16.24 -9.82
C THR A 178 -5.86 15.68 -8.80
N TYR A 179 -5.32 14.89 -7.84
CA TYR A 179 -6.00 14.44 -6.64
C TYR A 179 -5.01 14.37 -5.47
N THR A 180 -5.41 14.93 -4.33
CA THR A 180 -4.62 14.85 -3.08
C THR A 180 -5.17 13.73 -2.21
N PHE A 181 -4.34 12.74 -1.96
CA PHE A 181 -4.61 11.63 -1.05
C PHE A 181 -4.17 12.02 0.35
N LYS A 182 -4.96 11.61 1.34
CA LYS A 182 -4.52 11.55 2.72
C LYS A 182 -4.41 10.07 3.11
N LEU A 183 -3.19 9.58 3.27
CA LEU A 183 -2.85 8.20 3.58
C LEU A 183 -2.42 8.08 5.05
N TYR A 184 -3.00 7.15 5.79
CA TYR A 184 -2.54 6.81 7.13
C TYR A 184 -1.17 6.14 7.11
N PRO A 185 -0.48 5.98 8.26
CA PRO A 185 0.80 5.28 8.32
C PRO A 185 0.72 3.88 7.69
N GLY A 186 1.58 3.65 6.69
CA GLY A 186 1.63 2.40 5.91
C GLY A 186 0.43 2.14 5.00
N GLU A 187 -0.57 3.01 4.95
CA GLU A 187 -1.76 2.82 4.09
C GLU A 187 -1.38 2.82 2.62
N GLY A 188 -1.96 1.85 1.89
CA GLY A 188 -1.93 1.78 0.43
C GLY A 188 -3.32 1.95 -0.17
N ARG A 189 -3.38 2.55 -1.37
CA ARG A 189 -4.62 2.66 -2.16
C ARG A 189 -4.38 2.19 -3.58
N PHE A 190 -5.18 1.22 -4.00
CA PHE A 190 -5.20 0.81 -5.40
C PHE A 190 -6.19 1.68 -6.17
N VAL A 191 -5.71 2.34 -7.22
CA VAL A 191 -6.51 3.28 -8.01
C VAL A 191 -6.46 2.94 -9.49
N ILE A 192 -7.60 3.11 -10.17
CA ILE A 192 -7.77 2.92 -11.59
C ILE A 192 -8.31 4.23 -12.18
N PRO A 193 -7.52 4.96 -13.00
CA PRO A 193 -7.97 6.17 -13.66
C PRO A 193 -9.10 5.88 -14.67
N LEU A 194 -10.15 6.71 -14.63
CA LEU A 194 -11.30 6.63 -15.53
C LEU A 194 -11.37 7.89 -16.42
N SER A 195 -11.60 7.68 -17.71
CA SER A 195 -11.72 8.75 -18.75
C SER A 195 -13.07 9.43 -18.77
#